data_ca5d1071f898051645ce3988a1be8a3e
#
_entry.id   ca5d1071f898051645ce3988a1be8a3e
#
_cell.length_a   1.000
_cell.length_b   1.000
_cell.length_c   1.000
_cell.angle_alpha   90.00
_cell.angle_beta   90.00
_cell.angle_gamma   90.00
#
_symmetry.space_group_name_H-M   'P 1'
#
loop_
_entity.id
_entity.type
_entity.pdbx_description
1 polymer ?
#
loop_
_entity_poly.entity_id
_entity_poly.type
_entity_poly.pdbx_seq_one_letter_code
_entity_poly.pdbx_strand_id
1 'polypeptide(L)'
;VPKKEFFTFQTTDGVTLNGWMMKPVNFSASKKYPVLMFQYSGPGSQQVLDTWGISWETYMASLGYLVVCVDGRGTGGRGEAFEKCTYLKIGVKEARDQVETALYLGKQAYVDKDRIGIWGWSYGGYMTLMSMSEGTPVFKAGVAVAAPTDWRFYDTIYTERFMRTPKENAEGYKASSAFTRADKLHGNLLLVHGMADDNVHFQNCAEYAEQLVQLGKQFDMQVYTNRNHSIYGGNTRLHLYTRLTNFFNKELK
;
A
#
# COMPACT_ATOMS: atom_id res chain seq x y z
N VAL A 1 -19.64 -15.05 5.81
CA VAL A 1 -18.30 -14.66 5.29
C VAL A 1 -18.47 -13.45 4.39
N PRO A 2 -17.71 -12.36 4.63
CA PRO A 2 -17.78 -11.18 3.77
C PRO A 2 -17.42 -11.53 2.32
N LYS A 3 -18.16 -10.95 1.37
CA LYS A 3 -17.96 -11.18 -0.06
C LYS A 3 -17.45 -9.90 -0.73
N LYS A 4 -16.69 -10.07 -1.81
CA LYS A 4 -16.26 -8.95 -2.64
C LYS A 4 -17.45 -8.39 -3.42
N GLU A 5 -17.65 -7.08 -3.30
CA GLU A 5 -18.57 -6.32 -4.14
C GLU A 5 -17.73 -5.45 -5.07
N PHE A 6 -17.90 -5.60 -6.37
CA PHE A 6 -17.12 -4.86 -7.35
C PHE A 6 -17.74 -3.49 -7.60
N PHE A 7 -16.87 -2.50 -7.77
CA PHE A 7 -17.30 -1.13 -8.06
C PHE A 7 -16.27 -0.43 -8.96
N THR A 8 -16.69 0.69 -9.52
CA THR A 8 -15.82 1.59 -10.25
C THR A 8 -16.05 3.02 -9.77
N PHE A 9 -15.04 3.85 -9.92
CA PHE A 9 -15.18 5.30 -9.71
C PHE A 9 -14.23 6.06 -10.64
N GLN A 10 -14.49 7.33 -10.84
CA GLN A 10 -13.60 8.19 -11.62
C GLN A 10 -12.73 9.03 -10.69
N THR A 11 -11.44 9.10 -11.01
CA THR A 11 -10.51 10.03 -10.38
C THR A 11 -10.86 11.48 -10.80
N THR A 12 -10.30 12.46 -10.11
CA THR A 12 -10.54 13.87 -10.44
C THR A 12 -10.01 14.27 -11.81
N ASP A 13 -9.04 13.53 -12.36
CA ASP A 13 -8.53 13.72 -13.72
C ASP A 13 -9.22 12.80 -14.76
N GLY A 14 -10.36 12.19 -14.40
CA GLY A 14 -11.25 11.53 -15.34
C GLY A 14 -10.92 10.08 -15.68
N VAL A 15 -10.04 9.44 -14.91
CA VAL A 15 -9.69 8.03 -15.12
C VAL A 15 -10.61 7.12 -14.31
N THR A 16 -11.25 6.15 -14.97
CA THR A 16 -12.07 5.15 -14.27
C THR A 16 -11.16 4.07 -13.68
N LEU A 17 -11.32 3.82 -12.38
CA LEU A 17 -10.59 2.77 -11.67
C LEU A 17 -11.55 1.68 -11.20
N ASN A 18 -11.07 0.45 -11.17
CA ASN A 18 -11.81 -0.73 -10.72
C ASN A 18 -11.40 -1.12 -9.32
N GLY A 19 -12.38 -1.49 -8.50
CA GLY A 19 -12.12 -1.92 -7.14
C GLY A 19 -13.06 -3.03 -6.69
N TRP A 20 -12.73 -3.61 -5.54
CA TRP A 20 -13.66 -4.43 -4.78
C TRP A 20 -13.71 -3.94 -3.33
N MET A 21 -14.84 -4.18 -2.69
CA MET A 21 -15.10 -3.84 -1.30
C MET A 21 -15.68 -5.06 -0.58
N MET A 22 -15.19 -5.35 0.61
CA MET A 22 -15.80 -6.28 1.55
C MET A 22 -16.40 -5.50 2.70
N LYS A 23 -17.71 -5.65 2.89
CA LYS A 23 -18.43 -5.00 3.99
C LYS A 23 -18.48 -5.91 5.21
N PRO A 24 -18.51 -5.36 6.43
CA PRO A 24 -18.73 -6.14 7.63
C PRO A 24 -20.05 -6.91 7.60
N VAL A 25 -20.12 -8.02 8.31
CA VAL A 25 -21.39 -8.68 8.59
C VAL A 25 -22.29 -7.70 9.35
N ASN A 26 -23.56 -7.67 9.01
CA ASN A 26 -24.54 -6.71 9.55
C ASN A 26 -24.21 -5.24 9.19
N PHE A 27 -23.64 -5.04 8.02
CA PHE A 27 -23.39 -3.70 7.49
C PHE A 27 -24.67 -2.87 7.49
N SER A 28 -24.57 -1.60 7.92
CA SER A 28 -25.64 -0.62 7.87
C SER A 28 -25.13 0.66 7.23
N ALA A 29 -25.80 1.10 6.16
CA ALA A 29 -25.46 2.33 5.45
C ALA A 29 -25.62 3.60 6.31
N SER A 30 -26.30 3.50 7.45
CA SER A 30 -26.48 4.61 8.39
C SER A 30 -25.34 4.74 9.40
N LYS A 31 -24.44 3.78 9.46
CA LYS A 31 -23.26 3.82 10.33
C LYS A 31 -22.04 4.26 9.54
N LYS A 32 -21.03 4.77 10.25
CA LYS A 32 -19.72 5.12 9.66
C LYS A 32 -18.68 4.10 10.11
N TYR A 33 -17.97 3.55 9.13
CA TYR A 33 -17.01 2.48 9.35
C TYR A 33 -15.58 2.94 9.08
N PRO A 34 -14.59 2.39 9.81
CA PRO A 34 -13.20 2.53 9.43
C PRO A 34 -12.93 1.74 8.14
N VAL A 35 -11.99 2.22 7.34
CA VAL A 35 -11.60 1.61 6.08
C VAL A 35 -10.18 1.08 6.18
N LEU A 36 -9.98 -0.16 5.70
CA LEU A 36 -8.66 -0.72 5.47
C LEU A 36 -8.49 -0.93 3.97
N MET A 37 -7.61 -0.13 3.36
CA MET A 37 -7.23 -0.30 1.97
C MET A 37 -6.07 -1.27 1.86
N PHE A 38 -6.23 -2.30 1.05
CA PHE A 38 -5.19 -3.22 0.63
C PHE A 38 -4.83 -2.94 -0.83
N GLN A 39 -3.56 -2.96 -1.19
CA GLN A 39 -3.14 -2.81 -2.57
C GLN A 39 -1.75 -3.44 -2.80
N TYR A 40 -1.50 -3.81 -4.05
CA TYR A 40 -0.17 -4.17 -4.50
C TYR A 40 0.35 -3.13 -5.52
N SER A 41 -0.44 -2.81 -6.51
CA SER A 41 -0.21 -1.74 -7.51
C SER A 41 0.98 -1.98 -8.45
N GLY A 42 1.65 -3.11 -8.37
CA GLY A 42 2.83 -3.40 -9.18
C GLY A 42 2.53 -3.34 -10.69
N PRO A 43 3.53 -2.95 -11.51
CA PRO A 43 3.33 -2.86 -12.96
C PRO A 43 2.83 -4.17 -13.56
N GLY A 44 1.73 -4.08 -14.32
CA GLY A 44 1.12 -5.23 -14.98
C GLY A 44 0.37 -6.19 -14.07
N SER A 45 0.34 -5.97 -12.75
CA SER A 45 -0.36 -6.82 -11.80
C SER A 45 -1.85 -6.51 -11.76
N GLN A 46 -2.63 -7.43 -11.19
CA GLN A 46 -4.07 -7.25 -11.04
C GLN A 46 -4.53 -7.91 -9.73
N GLN A 47 -5.12 -7.10 -8.84
CA GLN A 47 -5.69 -7.57 -7.57
C GLN A 47 -7.23 -7.58 -7.61
N VAL A 48 -7.83 -6.80 -8.50
CA VAL A 48 -9.28 -6.74 -8.65
C VAL A 48 -9.69 -7.87 -9.59
N LEU A 49 -9.90 -9.04 -9.01
CA LEU A 49 -10.24 -10.29 -9.68
C LEU A 49 -11.46 -10.92 -9.03
N ASP A 50 -12.29 -11.57 -9.84
CA ASP A 50 -13.44 -12.35 -9.36
C ASP A 50 -12.95 -13.72 -8.86
N THR A 51 -12.21 -13.69 -7.76
CA THR A 51 -11.71 -14.89 -7.09
C THR A 51 -12.31 -14.98 -5.69
N TRP A 52 -12.53 -16.20 -5.24
CA TRP A 52 -13.02 -16.49 -3.90
C TRP A 52 -11.87 -17.00 -3.03
N GLY A 53 -11.90 -16.62 -1.75
CA GLY A 53 -10.95 -17.13 -0.78
C GLY A 53 -11.15 -16.47 0.58
N ILE A 54 -10.65 -17.13 1.62
CA ILE A 54 -10.59 -16.58 2.96
C ILE A 54 -9.16 -16.10 3.20
N SER A 55 -9.03 -14.84 3.59
CA SER A 55 -7.75 -14.20 3.80
C SER A 55 -7.78 -13.37 5.10
N TRP A 56 -6.67 -12.72 5.40
CA TRP A 56 -6.62 -11.77 6.51
C TRP A 56 -7.60 -10.59 6.28
N GLU A 57 -7.78 -10.17 5.03
CA GLU A 57 -8.73 -9.11 4.67
C GLU A 57 -10.16 -9.53 5.02
N THR A 58 -10.52 -10.78 4.76
CA THR A 58 -11.82 -11.33 5.16
C THR A 58 -12.00 -11.28 6.67
N TYR A 59 -10.94 -11.63 7.41
CA TYR A 59 -10.95 -11.55 8.87
C TYR A 59 -11.14 -10.10 9.34
N MET A 60 -10.44 -9.15 8.74
CA MET A 60 -10.58 -7.73 9.10
C MET A 60 -11.97 -7.20 8.82
N ALA A 61 -12.59 -7.61 7.71
CA ALA A 61 -13.98 -7.25 7.44
C ALA A 61 -14.91 -7.81 8.53
N SER A 62 -14.64 -9.03 9.04
CA SER A 62 -15.42 -9.62 10.14
C SER A 62 -15.27 -8.84 11.45
N LEU A 63 -14.17 -8.09 11.61
CA LEU A 63 -13.93 -7.25 12.78
C LEU A 63 -14.57 -5.85 12.68
N GLY A 64 -15.24 -5.55 11.57
CA GLY A 64 -15.96 -4.28 11.41
C GLY A 64 -15.29 -3.27 10.49
N TYR A 65 -14.28 -3.66 9.72
CA TYR A 65 -13.66 -2.80 8.71
C TYR A 65 -14.37 -2.93 7.36
N LEU A 66 -14.48 -1.81 6.66
CA LEU A 66 -14.65 -1.86 5.20
C LEU A 66 -13.28 -2.14 4.60
N VAL A 67 -13.12 -3.28 3.96
CA VAL A 67 -11.85 -3.62 3.30
C VAL A 67 -11.98 -3.34 1.81
N VAL A 68 -11.09 -2.52 1.27
CA VAL A 68 -11.18 -2.01 -0.10
C VAL A 68 -9.86 -2.24 -0.83
N CYS A 69 -9.95 -2.68 -2.07
CA CYS A 69 -8.80 -2.81 -2.96
C CYS A 69 -9.13 -2.16 -4.31
N VAL A 70 -8.25 -1.30 -4.78
CA VAL A 70 -8.39 -0.64 -6.09
C VAL A 70 -7.10 -0.83 -6.88
N ASP A 71 -7.24 -1.27 -8.13
CA ASP A 71 -6.14 -1.34 -9.09
C ASP A 71 -6.05 -0.01 -9.84
N GLY A 72 -5.00 0.75 -9.54
CA GLY A 72 -4.76 2.04 -10.17
C GLY A 72 -4.00 1.94 -11.50
N ARG A 73 -3.67 3.08 -12.05
CA ARG A 73 -2.86 3.18 -13.27
C ARG A 73 -1.53 2.45 -13.11
N GLY A 74 -1.09 1.76 -14.16
CA GLY A 74 0.11 0.92 -14.15
C GLY A 74 -0.19 -0.55 -13.97
N THR A 75 -1.37 -0.92 -13.46
CA THR A 75 -1.78 -2.32 -13.32
C THR A 75 -2.26 -2.91 -14.66
N GLY A 76 -2.41 -4.23 -14.69
CA GLY A 76 -2.78 -4.97 -15.90
C GLY A 76 -4.28 -5.13 -16.09
N GLY A 77 -4.65 -5.77 -17.22
CA GLY A 77 -6.04 -6.11 -17.54
C GLY A 77 -6.86 -4.99 -18.16
N ARG A 78 -6.24 -3.84 -18.46
CA ARG A 78 -6.94 -2.65 -18.98
C ARG A 78 -6.28 -2.03 -20.22
N GLY A 79 -5.45 -2.82 -20.90
CA GLY A 79 -4.75 -2.37 -22.09
C GLY A 79 -3.39 -1.75 -21.82
N GLU A 80 -2.62 -1.61 -22.88
CA GLU A 80 -1.21 -1.22 -22.82
C GLU A 80 -1.03 0.23 -22.34
N ALA A 81 -1.87 1.15 -22.79
CA ALA A 81 -1.76 2.56 -22.40
C ALA A 81 -1.93 2.75 -20.90
N PHE A 82 -2.90 2.06 -20.31
CA PHE A 82 -3.14 2.10 -18.87
C PHE A 82 -1.97 1.47 -18.09
N GLU A 83 -1.45 0.34 -18.57
CA GLU A 83 -0.36 -0.37 -17.91
C GLU A 83 0.96 0.39 -17.97
N LYS A 84 1.29 0.99 -19.13
CA LYS A 84 2.60 1.61 -19.37
C LYS A 84 2.66 3.11 -19.03
N CYS A 85 1.57 3.72 -18.60
CA CYS A 85 1.57 5.15 -18.29
C CYS A 85 2.46 5.53 -17.11
N THR A 86 2.88 4.57 -16.29
CA THR A 86 3.79 4.78 -15.16
C THR A 86 5.26 4.57 -15.53
N TYR A 87 5.55 4.14 -16.75
CA TYR A 87 6.90 3.91 -17.24
C TYR A 87 7.80 5.14 -17.00
N LEU A 88 9.00 4.92 -16.53
CA LEU A 88 10.01 5.92 -16.13
C LEU A 88 9.72 6.70 -14.84
N LYS A 89 8.51 6.62 -14.29
CA LYS A 89 8.13 7.28 -13.04
C LYS A 89 7.20 6.38 -12.23
N ILE A 90 7.62 5.14 -12.00
CA ILE A 90 6.79 4.21 -11.22
C ILE A 90 6.55 4.75 -9.81
N GLY A 91 5.39 4.45 -9.26
CA GLY A 91 4.98 4.86 -7.92
C GLY A 91 4.27 6.21 -7.84
N VAL A 92 4.43 7.09 -8.83
CA VAL A 92 3.88 8.46 -8.77
C VAL A 92 2.37 8.47 -9.03
N LYS A 93 1.94 8.00 -10.21
CA LYS A 93 0.52 7.93 -10.56
C LYS A 93 -0.22 6.90 -9.72
N GLU A 94 0.43 5.79 -9.41
CA GLU A 94 -0.15 4.74 -8.56
C GLU A 94 -0.50 5.30 -7.17
N ALA A 95 0.40 6.09 -6.57
CA ALA A 95 0.15 6.73 -5.28
C ALA A 95 -1.00 7.73 -5.37
N ARG A 96 -1.04 8.53 -6.42
CA ARG A 96 -2.14 9.46 -6.65
C ARG A 96 -3.47 8.72 -6.74
N ASP A 97 -3.52 7.58 -7.42
CA ASP A 97 -4.74 6.80 -7.55
C ASP A 97 -5.20 6.20 -6.22
N GLN A 98 -4.28 5.81 -5.34
CA GLN A 98 -4.64 5.35 -3.99
C GLN A 98 -5.16 6.50 -3.12
N VAL A 99 -4.58 7.69 -3.23
CA VAL A 99 -5.10 8.89 -2.56
C VAL A 99 -6.49 9.25 -3.10
N GLU A 100 -6.70 9.21 -4.41
CA GLU A 100 -8.00 9.44 -5.04
C GLU A 100 -9.04 8.42 -4.54
N THR A 101 -8.62 7.17 -4.35
CA THR A 101 -9.49 6.13 -3.78
C THR A 101 -9.94 6.52 -2.36
N ALA A 102 -9.01 6.95 -1.51
CA ALA A 102 -9.33 7.38 -0.15
C ALA A 102 -10.26 8.60 -0.14
N LEU A 103 -10.04 9.55 -1.03
CA LEU A 103 -10.91 10.71 -1.18
C LEU A 103 -12.32 10.31 -1.61
N TYR A 104 -12.43 9.41 -2.60
CA TYR A 104 -13.71 8.87 -3.05
C TYR A 104 -14.46 8.17 -1.91
N LEU A 105 -13.77 7.28 -1.18
CA LEU A 105 -14.35 6.56 -0.05
C LEU A 105 -14.82 7.51 1.04
N GLY A 106 -14.04 8.54 1.33
CA GLY A 106 -14.36 9.53 2.36
C GLY A 106 -15.63 10.32 2.09
N LYS A 107 -16.11 10.33 0.85
CA LYS A 107 -17.39 10.97 0.47
C LYS A 107 -18.61 10.07 0.66
N GLN A 108 -18.40 8.78 0.93
CA GLN A 108 -19.48 7.83 1.15
C GLN A 108 -20.06 8.02 2.55
N ALA A 109 -21.40 8.01 2.67
CA ALA A 109 -22.08 8.25 3.94
C ALA A 109 -21.69 7.22 5.03
N TYR A 110 -21.33 6.01 4.62
CA TYR A 110 -20.97 4.90 5.51
C TYR A 110 -19.47 4.82 5.82
N VAL A 111 -18.68 5.80 5.41
CA VAL A 111 -17.22 5.84 5.67
C VAL A 111 -16.89 6.95 6.64
N ASP A 112 -16.11 6.61 7.66
CA ASP A 112 -15.44 7.61 8.50
C ASP A 112 -14.12 7.99 7.82
N LYS A 113 -14.11 9.15 7.17
CA LYS A 113 -12.94 9.64 6.42
C LYS A 113 -11.70 9.89 7.28
N ASP A 114 -11.87 9.99 8.60
CA ASP A 114 -10.77 10.22 9.53
C ASP A 114 -10.17 8.90 10.04
N ARG A 115 -10.69 7.76 9.60
CA ARG A 115 -10.22 6.42 10.00
C ARG A 115 -10.00 5.53 8.77
N ILE A 116 -9.16 6.00 7.85
CA ILE A 116 -8.76 5.24 6.66
C ILE A 116 -7.30 4.81 6.83
N GLY A 117 -7.06 3.50 6.75
CA GLY A 117 -5.74 2.92 6.75
C GLY A 117 -5.39 2.29 5.40
N ILE A 118 -4.10 2.07 5.17
CA ILE A 118 -3.57 1.45 3.95
C ILE A 118 -2.45 0.49 4.30
N TRP A 119 -2.36 -0.63 3.58
CA TRP A 119 -1.25 -1.54 3.74
C TRP A 119 -0.93 -2.27 2.44
N GLY A 120 0.28 -2.79 2.38
CA GLY A 120 0.70 -3.61 1.28
C GLY A 120 2.04 -4.28 1.56
N TRP A 121 2.39 -5.24 0.72
CA TRP A 121 3.57 -6.08 0.82
C TRP A 121 4.41 -5.92 -0.44
N SER A 122 5.74 -5.87 -0.29
CA SER A 122 6.67 -5.73 -1.40
C SER A 122 6.42 -4.42 -2.17
N TYR A 123 6.08 -4.47 -3.46
CA TYR A 123 5.67 -3.26 -4.19
C TYR A 123 4.51 -2.55 -3.49
N GLY A 124 3.57 -3.31 -2.92
CA GLY A 124 2.47 -2.76 -2.14
C GLY A 124 2.93 -2.05 -0.87
N GLY A 125 3.99 -2.52 -0.25
CA GLY A 125 4.62 -1.83 0.88
C GLY A 125 5.23 -0.50 0.45
N TYR A 126 5.95 -0.48 -0.66
CA TYR A 126 6.47 0.73 -1.28
C TYR A 126 5.33 1.71 -1.59
N MET A 127 4.24 1.22 -2.16
CA MET A 127 3.10 2.06 -2.48
C MET A 127 2.38 2.61 -1.24
N THR A 128 2.41 1.89 -0.13
CA THR A 128 1.94 2.43 1.15
C THR A 128 2.76 3.66 1.56
N LEU A 129 4.08 3.57 1.47
CA LEU A 129 4.96 4.71 1.77
C LEU A 129 4.73 5.88 0.81
N MET A 130 4.63 5.61 -0.48
CA MET A 130 4.41 6.62 -1.51
C MET A 130 3.04 7.31 -1.35
N SER A 131 2.01 6.55 -1.02
CA SER A 131 0.64 7.06 -0.83
C SER A 131 0.53 7.92 0.44
N MET A 132 1.15 7.48 1.54
CA MET A 132 1.15 8.24 2.80
C MET A 132 2.02 9.50 2.74
N SER A 133 2.81 9.67 1.71
CA SER A 133 3.68 10.84 1.51
C SER A 133 3.47 11.52 0.15
N GLU A 134 2.31 11.31 -0.45
CA GLU A 134 1.95 11.94 -1.74
C GLU A 134 1.74 13.46 -1.61
N GLY A 135 1.35 13.94 -0.45
CA GLY A 135 1.16 15.36 -0.18
C GLY A 135 -0.27 15.74 0.19
N THR A 136 -1.23 14.84 -0.02
CA THR A 136 -2.63 14.99 0.43
C THR A 136 -2.85 14.04 1.62
N PRO A 137 -2.98 14.56 2.85
CA PRO A 137 -3.04 13.73 4.05
C PRO A 137 -4.44 13.12 4.22
N VAL A 138 -4.60 11.87 3.78
CA VAL A 138 -5.89 11.16 3.82
C VAL A 138 -5.86 9.88 4.67
N PHE A 139 -4.66 9.40 5.05
CA PHE A 139 -4.50 8.15 5.78
C PHE A 139 -4.19 8.40 7.26
N LYS A 140 -4.95 7.75 8.13
CA LYS A 140 -4.71 7.78 9.58
C LYS A 140 -3.54 6.90 9.97
N ALA A 141 -3.37 5.77 9.29
CA ALA A 141 -2.36 4.77 9.59
C ALA A 141 -2.02 3.94 8.36
N GLY A 142 -0.83 3.36 8.34
CA GLY A 142 -0.44 2.45 7.29
C GLY A 142 0.63 1.46 7.73
N VAL A 143 0.69 0.33 7.03
CA VAL A 143 1.71 -0.71 7.23
C VAL A 143 2.41 -1.00 5.92
N ALA A 144 3.72 -0.89 5.91
CA ALA A 144 4.56 -1.20 4.76
C ALA A 144 5.39 -2.45 5.07
N VAL A 145 5.08 -3.57 4.42
CA VAL A 145 5.75 -4.86 4.62
C VAL A 145 6.72 -5.11 3.49
N ALA A 146 7.98 -5.37 3.85
CA ALA A 146 9.04 -5.76 2.90
C ALA A 146 9.14 -4.79 1.70
N ALA A 147 9.10 -3.50 1.98
CA ALA A 147 8.99 -2.46 0.96
C ALA A 147 10.35 -2.09 0.35
N PRO A 148 10.49 -2.07 -0.99
CA PRO A 148 11.55 -1.27 -1.61
C PRO A 148 11.28 0.21 -1.32
N THR A 149 12.32 0.98 -1.05
CA THR A 149 12.19 2.39 -0.67
C THR A 149 12.89 3.33 -1.65
N ASP A 150 13.90 2.80 -2.35
CA ASP A 150 14.57 3.48 -3.44
C ASP A 150 14.95 2.43 -4.50
N TRP A 151 14.63 2.69 -5.75
CA TRP A 151 14.83 1.70 -6.82
C TRP A 151 16.29 1.44 -7.15
N ARG A 152 17.21 2.28 -6.69
CA ARG A 152 18.65 2.00 -6.77
C ARG A 152 19.09 0.87 -5.86
N PHE A 153 18.27 0.51 -4.87
CA PHE A 153 18.53 -0.60 -3.93
C PHE A 153 17.91 -1.93 -4.38
N TYR A 154 17.25 -1.95 -5.54
CA TYR A 154 16.57 -3.14 -6.02
C TYR A 154 17.27 -3.76 -7.21
N ASP A 155 16.85 -4.97 -7.59
CA ASP A 155 17.34 -5.75 -8.74
C ASP A 155 17.38 -4.89 -10.01
N THR A 156 18.56 -4.84 -10.63
CA THR A 156 18.82 -4.03 -11.82
C THR A 156 17.96 -4.43 -13.02
N ILE A 157 17.79 -5.75 -13.25
CA ILE A 157 17.02 -6.25 -14.40
C ILE A 157 15.55 -5.82 -14.30
N TYR A 158 14.95 -6.00 -13.12
CA TYR A 158 13.58 -5.58 -12.87
C TYR A 158 13.44 -4.06 -13.00
N THR A 159 14.29 -3.33 -12.30
CA THR A 159 14.19 -1.86 -12.20
C THR A 159 14.41 -1.19 -13.56
N GLU A 160 15.41 -1.62 -14.31
CA GLU A 160 15.72 -0.99 -15.62
C GLU A 160 14.62 -1.22 -16.66
N ARG A 161 13.86 -2.30 -16.54
CA ARG A 161 12.70 -2.55 -17.40
C ARG A 161 11.69 -1.42 -17.33
N PHE A 162 11.48 -0.86 -16.14
CA PHE A 162 10.45 0.15 -15.88
C PHE A 162 11.00 1.57 -15.76
N MET A 163 12.30 1.71 -15.45
CA MET A 163 12.90 2.98 -15.07
C MET A 163 14.12 3.37 -15.89
N ARG A 164 14.64 2.47 -16.72
CA ARG A 164 15.98 2.58 -17.30
C ARG A 164 17.04 2.69 -16.20
N THR A 165 18.24 3.18 -16.52
CA THR A 165 19.30 3.35 -15.53
C THR A 165 19.14 4.68 -14.77
N PRO A 166 19.72 4.79 -13.55
CA PRO A 166 19.73 6.07 -12.83
C PRO A 166 20.37 7.20 -13.62
N LYS A 167 21.40 6.89 -14.42
CA LYS A 167 22.07 7.88 -15.26
C LYS A 167 21.16 8.38 -16.39
N GLU A 168 20.40 7.50 -17.01
CA GLU A 168 19.50 7.83 -18.11
C GLU A 168 18.22 8.52 -17.64
N ASN A 169 17.79 8.27 -16.40
CA ASN A 169 16.50 8.73 -15.87
C ASN A 169 16.62 9.21 -14.42
N ALA A 170 17.52 10.14 -14.17
CA ALA A 170 17.75 10.65 -12.81
C ALA A 170 16.48 11.23 -12.18
N GLU A 171 15.70 11.99 -12.96
CA GLU A 171 14.45 12.60 -12.48
C GLU A 171 13.40 11.56 -12.10
N GLY A 172 13.28 10.48 -12.88
CA GLY A 172 12.35 9.39 -12.58
C GLY A 172 12.73 8.65 -11.30
N TYR A 173 14.00 8.36 -11.10
CA TYR A 173 14.50 7.73 -9.87
C TYR A 173 14.25 8.61 -8.65
N LYS A 174 14.42 9.92 -8.79
CA LYS A 174 14.13 10.88 -7.72
C LYS A 174 12.64 10.90 -7.41
N ALA A 175 11.79 11.04 -8.43
CA ALA A 175 10.34 11.10 -8.25
C ALA A 175 9.75 9.81 -7.68
N SER A 176 10.33 8.65 -8.00
CA SER A 176 9.87 7.34 -7.54
C SER A 176 10.46 6.93 -6.18
N SER A 177 11.36 7.70 -5.61
CA SER A 177 11.97 7.38 -4.32
C SER A 177 11.08 7.80 -3.16
N ALA A 178 10.83 6.86 -2.24
CA ALA A 178 10.11 7.18 -1.00
C ALA A 178 10.88 8.19 -0.14
N PHE A 179 12.21 8.22 -0.26
CA PHE A 179 13.06 9.19 0.46
C PHE A 179 12.76 10.62 0.06
N THR A 180 12.56 10.88 -1.21
CA THR A 180 12.35 12.23 -1.75
C THR A 180 11.14 12.92 -1.15
N ARG A 181 10.13 12.14 -0.80
CA ARG A 181 8.88 12.66 -0.25
C ARG A 181 8.64 12.30 1.22
N ALA A 182 9.65 11.75 1.90
CA ALA A 182 9.52 11.31 3.29
C ALA A 182 9.13 12.44 4.26
N ASP A 183 9.49 13.67 3.95
CA ASP A 183 9.09 14.86 4.72
C ASP A 183 7.57 15.06 4.74
N LYS A 184 6.86 14.55 3.73
CA LYS A 184 5.39 14.64 3.62
C LYS A 184 4.67 13.45 4.24
N LEU A 185 5.41 12.48 4.79
CA LEU A 185 4.79 11.33 5.45
C LEU A 185 3.82 11.81 6.53
N HIS A 186 2.58 11.34 6.46
CA HIS A 186 1.54 11.65 7.44
C HIS A 186 0.93 10.35 7.98
N GLY A 187 0.19 10.47 9.09
CA GLY A 187 -0.40 9.31 9.73
C GLY A 187 0.61 8.47 10.50
N ASN A 188 0.14 7.42 11.15
CA ASN A 188 0.97 6.50 11.92
C ASN A 188 1.45 5.36 11.02
N LEU A 189 2.76 5.15 10.98
CA LEU A 189 3.39 4.16 10.11
C LEU A 189 3.97 3.01 10.94
N LEU A 190 3.73 1.78 10.48
CA LEU A 190 4.44 0.58 10.92
C LEU A 190 5.25 0.05 9.75
N LEU A 191 6.57 0.01 9.90
CA LEU A 191 7.49 -0.66 8.97
C LEU A 191 7.71 -2.10 9.41
N VAL A 192 7.59 -3.05 8.48
CA VAL A 192 7.83 -4.48 8.74
C VAL A 192 8.80 -5.03 7.72
N HIS A 193 9.83 -5.74 8.16
CA HIS A 193 10.82 -6.31 7.26
C HIS A 193 11.51 -7.52 7.87
N GLY A 194 11.85 -8.51 7.05
CA GLY A 194 12.71 -9.62 7.42
C GLY A 194 14.18 -9.28 7.19
N MET A 195 15.03 -9.48 8.19
CA MET A 195 16.46 -9.15 8.06
C MET A 195 17.21 -10.04 7.07
N ALA A 196 16.69 -11.23 6.80
CA ALA A 196 17.27 -12.17 5.83
C ALA A 196 16.60 -12.10 4.45
N ASP A 197 15.89 -11.02 4.17
CA ASP A 197 15.24 -10.80 2.87
C ASP A 197 16.30 -10.62 1.78
N ASP A 198 16.34 -11.56 0.84
CA ASP A 198 17.30 -11.57 -0.28
C ASP A 198 16.67 -11.05 -1.59
N ASN A 199 15.41 -10.66 -1.56
CA ASN A 199 14.69 -10.04 -2.67
C ASN A 199 14.69 -8.51 -2.50
N VAL A 200 14.00 -8.02 -1.48
CA VAL A 200 14.07 -6.62 -1.05
C VAL A 200 14.96 -6.55 0.18
N HIS A 201 16.21 -6.19 0.00
CA HIS A 201 17.18 -6.21 1.09
C HIS A 201 16.76 -5.32 2.25
N PHE A 202 17.02 -5.75 3.47
CA PHE A 202 16.69 -5.02 4.69
C PHE A 202 17.23 -3.58 4.68
N GLN A 203 18.28 -3.32 3.92
CA GLN A 203 18.81 -1.97 3.69
C GLN A 203 17.71 -0.96 3.32
N ASN A 204 16.72 -1.36 2.50
CA ASN A 204 15.61 -0.48 2.14
C ASN A 204 14.87 0.04 3.39
N CYS A 205 14.55 -0.86 4.30
CA CYS A 205 13.87 -0.53 5.55
C CYS A 205 14.77 0.28 6.49
N ALA A 206 16.01 -0.16 6.68
CA ALA A 206 16.97 0.50 7.58
C ALA A 206 17.27 1.94 7.16
N GLU A 207 17.55 2.15 5.87
CA GLU A 207 17.85 3.48 5.33
C GLU A 207 16.63 4.40 5.40
N TYR A 208 15.44 3.89 5.10
CA TYR A 208 14.21 4.69 5.20
C TYR A 208 13.90 5.06 6.65
N ALA A 209 14.06 4.12 7.59
CA ALA A 209 13.89 4.38 9.02
C ALA A 209 14.85 5.50 9.50
N GLU A 210 16.12 5.44 9.07
CA GLU A 210 17.10 6.49 9.38
C GLU A 210 16.67 7.85 8.84
N GLN A 211 16.15 7.89 7.61
CA GLN A 211 15.62 9.12 7.02
C GLN A 211 14.49 9.72 7.86
N LEU A 212 13.56 8.88 8.32
CA LEU A 212 12.46 9.33 9.19
C LEU A 212 12.97 9.88 10.52
N VAL A 213 13.98 9.22 11.10
CA VAL A 213 14.62 9.69 12.34
C VAL A 213 15.23 11.09 12.13
N GLN A 214 15.97 11.28 11.06
CA GLN A 214 16.59 12.58 10.76
C GLN A 214 15.57 13.68 10.46
N LEU A 215 14.40 13.31 9.93
CA LEU A 215 13.28 14.23 9.73
C LEU A 215 12.46 14.49 11.02
N GLY A 216 12.82 13.85 12.13
CA GLY A 216 12.11 13.98 13.40
C GLY A 216 10.75 13.30 13.44
N LYS A 217 10.50 12.35 12.55
CA LYS A 217 9.22 11.66 12.48
C LYS A 217 9.21 10.41 13.36
N GLN A 218 8.12 10.22 14.10
CA GLN A 218 7.89 9.02 14.89
C GLN A 218 7.22 7.94 14.05
N PHE A 219 7.56 6.68 14.31
CA PHE A 219 7.00 5.53 13.60
C PHE A 219 7.23 4.26 14.43
N ASP A 220 6.50 3.20 14.07
CA ASP A 220 6.70 1.88 14.65
C ASP A 220 7.45 0.99 13.65
N MET A 221 8.16 -0.02 14.17
CA MET A 221 8.94 -0.94 13.37
C MET A 221 8.88 -2.34 13.97
N GLN A 222 8.67 -3.34 13.11
CA GLN A 222 8.72 -4.74 13.47
C GLN A 222 9.71 -5.46 12.57
N VAL A 223 10.76 -6.02 13.15
CA VAL A 223 11.78 -6.75 12.42
C VAL A 223 11.67 -8.24 12.74
N TYR A 224 11.77 -9.06 11.70
CA TYR A 224 11.85 -10.53 11.82
C TYR A 224 13.27 -10.95 11.48
N THR A 225 14.06 -11.19 12.51
CA THR A 225 15.54 -11.29 12.43
C THR A 225 16.06 -12.42 11.57
N ASN A 226 15.29 -13.48 11.38
CA ASN A 226 15.73 -14.66 10.64
C ASN A 226 14.70 -15.06 9.58
N ARG A 227 14.11 -14.06 8.90
CA ARG A 227 13.08 -14.32 7.89
C ARG A 227 13.38 -13.59 6.59
N ASN A 228 12.95 -14.22 5.48
CA ASN A 228 13.12 -13.72 4.12
C ASN A 228 11.96 -12.81 3.70
N HIS A 229 11.81 -12.60 2.39
CA HIS A 229 10.80 -11.73 1.80
C HIS A 229 9.36 -12.18 2.07
N SER A 230 9.14 -13.48 2.24
CA SER A 230 7.82 -14.04 2.54
C SER A 230 7.44 -13.99 4.02
N ILE A 231 8.39 -13.71 4.90
CA ILE A 231 8.20 -13.67 6.36
C ILE A 231 7.39 -14.89 6.82
N TYR A 232 7.94 -16.08 6.56
CA TYR A 232 7.25 -17.34 6.73
C TYR A 232 8.09 -18.31 7.59
N GLY A 233 7.41 -19.19 8.33
CA GLY A 233 8.02 -20.27 9.09
C GLY A 233 7.61 -20.25 10.56
N GLY A 234 7.30 -21.42 11.12
CA GLY A 234 6.81 -21.55 12.51
C GLY A 234 5.61 -20.65 12.77
N ASN A 235 5.63 -19.91 13.85
CA ASN A 235 4.58 -18.96 14.23
C ASN A 235 4.72 -17.58 13.59
N THR A 236 5.65 -17.38 12.65
CA THR A 236 5.98 -16.05 12.13
C THR A 236 4.78 -15.34 11.48
N ARG A 237 4.03 -16.05 10.64
CA ARG A 237 2.85 -15.47 9.98
C ARG A 237 1.75 -15.11 10.98
N LEU A 238 1.51 -15.94 11.98
CA LEU A 238 0.56 -15.63 13.05
C LEU A 238 1.01 -14.39 13.83
N HIS A 239 2.27 -14.30 14.17
CA HIS A 239 2.82 -13.13 14.86
C HIS A 239 2.66 -11.87 14.00
N LEU A 240 3.00 -11.95 12.72
CA LEU A 240 2.88 -10.83 11.78
C LEU A 240 1.45 -10.31 11.69
N TYR A 241 0.50 -11.17 11.37
CA TYR A 241 -0.88 -10.74 11.18
C TYR A 241 -1.56 -10.31 12.49
N THR A 242 -1.15 -10.88 13.62
CA THR A 242 -1.55 -10.39 14.94
C THR A 242 -1.01 -8.97 15.17
N ARG A 243 0.26 -8.73 14.82
CA ARG A 243 0.88 -7.40 14.95
C ARG A 243 0.14 -6.36 14.09
N LEU A 244 -0.19 -6.71 12.86
CA LEU A 244 -0.93 -5.84 11.94
C LEU A 244 -2.34 -5.57 12.45
N THR A 245 -3.04 -6.60 12.91
CA THR A 245 -4.39 -6.48 13.45
C THR A 245 -4.42 -5.55 14.68
N ASN A 246 -3.49 -5.76 15.61
CA ASN A 246 -3.40 -4.92 16.80
C ASN A 246 -3.07 -3.47 16.45
N PHE A 247 -2.19 -3.26 15.48
CA PHE A 247 -1.83 -1.91 15.02
C PHE A 247 -3.05 -1.18 14.47
N PHE A 248 -3.76 -1.78 13.53
CA PHE A 248 -4.94 -1.14 12.93
C PHE A 248 -6.08 -0.97 13.93
N ASN A 249 -6.32 -1.93 14.83
CA ASN A 249 -7.34 -1.79 15.87
C ASN A 249 -7.02 -0.61 16.79
N LYS A 250 -5.76 -0.40 17.13
CA LYS A 250 -5.33 0.73 17.95
C LYS A 250 -5.53 2.06 17.21
N GLU A 251 -5.22 2.10 15.93
CA GLU A 251 -5.18 3.35 15.17
C GLU A 251 -6.54 3.73 14.54
N LEU A 252 -7.37 2.73 14.18
CA LEU A 252 -8.58 2.97 13.40
C LEU A 252 -9.89 2.68 14.14
N LYS A 253 -9.82 2.15 15.35
CA LYS A 253 -11.03 1.88 16.16
C LYS A 253 -11.14 2.72 17.41
#